data_b44f28c99560b472b9122e8bee925ae8
#
_entry.id   b44f28c99560b472b9122e8bee925ae8
#
_cell.length_a   1.000
_cell.length_b   1.000
_cell.length_c   1.000
_cell.angle_alpha   90.00
_cell.angle_beta   90.00
_cell.angle_gamma   90.00
#
_symmetry.space_group_name_H-M   'P 1'
#
loop_
_entity.id
_entity.type
_entity.pdbx_description
1 polymer ?
#
loop_
_entity_poly.entity_id
_entity_poly.type
_entity_poly.pdbx_seq_one_letter_code
_entity_poly.pdbx_strand_id
1 'polypeptide(L)'
;MTAVLSNWRGYLELTKPGVQALLFVSCASGMLIGSNFNPPVEVFFFGLIGISFLAASSAVINHFFDQQIDAKMNRTSERPLVVGKISDQQAIIFSILLYLSGSWMLLLFTNFLTWLLTTLTFIFYGFIYTKYLKFMTSQNIVIGGLAGAMPPLLGWSAITNTIEPNALLLVLIIMVWTPPHFWALAVHRVDDYADAAVPMLPVQKGVPFTKQHILLYTFLLLACTMLPYAVQMFGEIYLISALVLGLIFLFYSYRLYTDESNASAMPTFAYSIIYLALLFAAMLLDHFVNL
;
A
#
# COMPACT_ATOMS: atom_id res chain seq x y z
N MET A 1 17.43 12.30 26.83
CA MET A 1 18.04 12.18 25.48
C MET A 1 18.65 10.82 25.21
N THR A 2 19.28 10.16 26.18
CA THR A 2 19.89 8.81 26.05
C THR A 2 18.90 7.67 25.80
N ALA A 3 17.69 7.70 26.33
CA ALA A 3 16.67 6.65 26.14
C ALA A 3 16.07 6.64 24.71
N VAL A 4 16.04 7.77 24.00
CA VAL A 4 15.54 7.85 22.61
C VAL A 4 16.55 7.23 21.64
N LEU A 5 17.85 7.43 21.86
CA LEU A 5 18.90 6.85 21.02
C LEU A 5 19.03 5.33 21.18
N SER A 6 18.61 4.76 22.33
CA SER A 6 18.59 3.31 22.54
C SER A 6 17.43 2.60 21.83
N ASN A 7 16.36 3.32 21.43
CA ASN A 7 15.11 2.74 20.88
C ASN A 7 14.84 3.10 19.40
N TRP A 8 15.84 3.63 18.67
CA TRP A 8 15.65 4.07 17.28
C TRP A 8 15.06 2.97 16.37
N ARG A 9 15.43 1.70 16.60
CA ARG A 9 14.89 0.55 15.85
C ARG A 9 13.39 0.38 16.09
N GLY A 10 12.92 0.62 17.31
CA GLY A 10 11.50 0.59 17.62
C GLY A 10 10.73 1.69 16.90
N TYR A 11 11.25 2.91 16.87
CA TYR A 11 10.64 4.00 16.08
C TYR A 11 10.61 3.69 14.58
N LEU A 12 11.69 3.13 14.04
CA LEU A 12 11.72 2.70 12.65
C LEU A 12 10.68 1.60 12.38
N GLU A 13 10.52 0.63 13.27
CA GLU A 13 9.52 -0.43 13.15
C GLU A 13 8.09 0.13 13.11
N LEU A 14 7.77 1.16 13.91
CA LEU A 14 6.47 1.83 13.90
C LEU A 14 6.13 2.44 12.54
N THR A 15 7.12 2.83 11.74
CA THR A 15 6.90 3.37 10.38
C THR A 15 6.58 2.31 9.34
N LYS A 16 6.66 1.02 9.67
CA LYS A 16 6.45 -0.12 8.75
C LYS A 16 7.35 -0.07 7.50
N PRO A 17 8.68 -0.12 7.63
CA PRO A 17 9.62 0.14 6.52
C PRO A 17 9.41 -0.75 5.29
N GLY A 18 9.00 -2.01 5.48
CA GLY A 18 8.71 -2.91 4.36
C GLY A 18 7.51 -2.44 3.49
N VAL A 19 6.48 -1.86 4.11
CA VAL A 19 5.34 -1.27 3.38
C VAL A 19 5.76 0.05 2.75
N GLN A 20 6.50 0.89 3.50
CA GLN A 20 6.99 2.19 3.02
C GLN A 20 7.84 2.06 1.74
N ALA A 21 8.64 1.01 1.60
CA ALA A 21 9.45 0.79 0.41
C ALA A 21 8.61 0.68 -0.87
N LEU A 22 7.49 -0.05 -0.84
CA LEU A 22 6.59 -0.18 -1.99
C LEU A 22 5.84 1.13 -2.28
N LEU A 23 5.38 1.84 -1.22
CA LEU A 23 4.75 3.16 -1.35
C LEU A 23 5.72 4.17 -1.96
N PHE A 24 6.99 4.14 -1.53
CA PHE A 24 8.04 5.01 -2.06
C PHE A 24 8.27 4.77 -3.56
N VAL A 25 8.41 3.51 -3.98
CA VAL A 25 8.61 3.14 -5.39
C VAL A 25 7.42 3.57 -6.25
N SER A 26 6.19 3.31 -5.82
CA SER A 26 5.01 3.69 -6.59
C SER A 26 4.79 5.21 -6.65
N CYS A 27 5.13 5.94 -5.58
CA CYS A 27 5.14 7.41 -5.56
C CYS A 27 6.19 7.99 -6.51
N ALA A 28 7.44 7.48 -6.44
CA ALA A 28 8.52 7.88 -7.35
C ALA A 28 8.15 7.60 -8.82
N SER A 29 7.50 6.46 -9.09
CA SER A 29 7.02 6.15 -10.44
C SER A 29 5.99 7.18 -10.93
N GLY A 30 5.05 7.58 -10.07
CA GLY A 30 4.08 8.64 -10.39
C GLY A 30 4.76 9.98 -10.70
N MET A 31 5.81 10.35 -9.96
CA MET A 31 6.60 11.58 -10.22
C MET A 31 7.36 11.49 -11.54
N LEU A 32 8.04 10.37 -11.81
CA LEU A 32 8.84 10.18 -13.03
C LEU A 32 7.98 10.17 -14.28
N ILE A 33 6.86 9.44 -14.26
CA ILE A 33 5.95 9.36 -15.39
C ILE A 33 5.26 10.72 -15.61
N GLY A 34 4.77 11.36 -14.55
CA GLY A 34 4.08 12.65 -14.62
C GLY A 34 4.98 13.82 -15.07
N SER A 35 6.31 13.65 -15.01
CA SER A 35 7.32 14.65 -15.44
C SER A 35 8.03 14.30 -16.75
N ASN A 36 7.66 13.21 -17.43
CA ASN A 36 8.43 12.66 -18.55
C ASN A 36 9.92 12.49 -18.19
N PHE A 37 10.19 11.86 -17.04
CA PHE A 37 11.54 11.62 -16.47
C PHE A 37 12.40 12.88 -16.23
N ASN A 38 11.77 14.05 -16.17
CA ASN A 38 12.47 15.31 -15.87
C ASN A 38 11.84 16.05 -14.68
N PRO A 39 11.74 15.42 -13.47
CA PRO A 39 11.18 16.09 -12.32
C PRO A 39 12.14 17.17 -11.80
N PRO A 40 11.64 18.33 -11.33
CA PRO A 40 12.45 19.27 -10.57
C PRO A 40 13.06 18.56 -9.36
N VAL A 41 14.38 18.64 -9.20
CA VAL A 41 15.14 17.87 -8.19
C VAL A 41 14.60 18.08 -6.77
N GLU A 42 14.30 19.31 -6.40
CA GLU A 42 13.76 19.65 -5.07
C GLU A 42 12.38 19.05 -4.86
N VAL A 43 11.48 19.16 -5.85
CA VAL A 43 10.13 18.59 -5.80
C VAL A 43 10.21 17.06 -5.66
N PHE A 44 11.10 16.42 -6.41
CA PHE A 44 11.27 14.97 -6.38
C PHE A 44 11.69 14.50 -4.98
N PHE A 45 12.80 15.03 -4.43
CA PHE A 45 13.30 14.57 -3.13
C PHE A 45 12.41 14.98 -1.96
N PHE A 46 12.05 16.27 -1.86
CA PHE A 46 11.23 16.73 -0.73
C PHE A 46 9.79 16.26 -0.82
N GLY A 47 9.25 16.07 -2.03
CA GLY A 47 7.93 15.46 -2.24
C GLY A 47 7.90 14.01 -1.80
N LEU A 48 8.87 13.18 -2.22
CA LEU A 48 8.97 11.78 -1.78
C LEU A 48 9.12 11.66 -0.27
N ILE A 49 10.02 12.43 0.34
CA ILE A 49 10.25 12.41 1.79
C ILE A 49 9.00 12.89 2.53
N GLY A 50 8.38 13.99 2.08
CA GLY A 50 7.17 14.55 2.69
C GLY A 50 6.00 13.57 2.66
N ILE A 51 5.69 12.98 1.51
CA ILE A 51 4.65 11.95 1.37
C ILE A 51 4.96 10.74 2.25
N SER A 52 6.22 10.27 2.26
CA SER A 52 6.65 9.14 3.11
C SER A 52 6.51 9.44 4.60
N PHE A 53 6.74 10.67 5.04
CA PHE A 53 6.60 11.07 6.43
C PHE A 53 5.13 11.07 6.88
N LEU A 54 4.19 11.55 6.07
CA LEU A 54 2.77 11.46 6.38
C LEU A 54 2.29 10.00 6.36
N ALA A 55 2.76 9.18 5.43
CA ALA A 55 2.47 7.76 5.40
C ALA A 55 3.04 7.01 6.63
N ALA A 56 4.27 7.34 7.04
CA ALA A 56 4.88 6.82 8.26
C ALA A 56 4.11 7.27 9.51
N SER A 57 3.70 8.54 9.58
CA SER A 57 2.86 9.05 10.66
C SER A 57 1.55 8.27 10.77
N SER A 58 0.88 8.00 9.65
CA SER A 58 -0.35 7.20 9.65
C SER A 58 -0.13 5.75 10.10
N ALA A 59 1.04 5.17 9.79
CA ALA A 59 1.42 3.85 10.27
C ALA A 59 1.63 3.82 11.79
N VAL A 60 2.25 4.86 12.37
CA VAL A 60 2.38 5.00 13.82
C VAL A 60 1.03 5.08 14.51
N ILE A 61 0.09 5.89 13.98
CA ILE A 61 -1.28 5.99 14.49
C ILE A 61 -2.01 4.64 14.38
N ASN A 62 -1.79 3.90 13.28
CA ASN A 62 -2.34 2.55 13.16
C ASN A 62 -1.80 1.61 14.24
N HIS A 63 -0.49 1.61 14.53
CA HIS A 63 0.09 0.82 15.62
C HIS A 63 -0.50 1.22 16.98
N PHE A 64 -0.73 2.52 17.20
CA PHE A 64 -1.31 3.02 18.45
C PHE A 64 -2.73 2.49 18.68
N PHE A 65 -3.61 2.51 17.66
CA PHE A 65 -4.98 2.00 17.80
C PHE A 65 -5.05 0.46 17.82
N ASP A 66 -4.12 -0.22 17.15
CA ASP A 66 -4.16 -1.67 16.98
C ASP A 66 -3.53 -2.46 18.16
N GLN A 67 -2.98 -1.83 19.20
CA GLN A 67 -2.23 -2.48 20.29
C GLN A 67 -2.94 -3.71 20.89
N GLN A 68 -4.25 -3.59 21.17
CA GLN A 68 -5.02 -4.69 21.77
C GLN A 68 -5.20 -5.89 20.83
N ILE A 69 -5.27 -5.63 19.52
CA ILE A 69 -5.39 -6.67 18.50
C ILE A 69 -4.02 -7.28 18.25
N ASP A 70 -3.02 -6.44 18.14
CA ASP A 70 -1.63 -6.84 17.89
C ASP A 70 -1.11 -7.77 18.99
N ALA A 71 -1.51 -7.55 20.24
CA ALA A 71 -1.18 -8.42 21.35
C ALA A 71 -1.76 -9.83 21.24
N LYS A 72 -2.84 -10.02 20.49
CA LYS A 72 -3.51 -11.32 20.27
C LYS A 72 -3.00 -12.08 19.07
N MET A 73 -2.27 -11.43 18.16
CA MET A 73 -1.80 -12.03 16.91
C MET A 73 -0.32 -12.40 17.01
N ASN A 74 0.03 -13.64 16.68
CA ASN A 74 1.42 -14.14 16.74
C ASN A 74 2.43 -13.27 15.98
N ARG A 75 2.01 -12.73 14.82
CA ARG A 75 2.87 -11.88 13.98
C ARG A 75 3.19 -10.51 14.59
N THR A 76 2.33 -9.99 15.44
CA THR A 76 2.37 -8.58 15.89
C THR A 76 2.50 -8.41 17.39
N SER A 77 2.53 -9.50 18.17
CA SER A 77 2.68 -9.50 19.64
C SER A 77 3.99 -8.87 20.13
N GLU A 78 5.05 -8.90 19.31
CA GLU A 78 6.36 -8.33 19.63
C GLU A 78 6.53 -6.85 19.22
N ARG A 79 5.46 -6.20 18.71
CA ARG A 79 5.52 -4.80 18.28
C ARG A 79 5.92 -3.86 19.42
N PRO A 80 6.69 -2.78 19.13
CA PRO A 80 7.25 -1.90 20.16
C PRO A 80 6.26 -1.32 21.16
N LEU A 81 5.04 -0.99 20.70
CA LEU A 81 3.96 -0.49 21.58
C LEU A 81 3.34 -1.61 22.41
N VAL A 82 3.22 -2.82 21.87
CA VAL A 82 2.63 -3.98 22.57
C VAL A 82 3.53 -4.41 23.73
N VAL A 83 4.84 -4.48 23.48
CA VAL A 83 5.84 -4.91 24.50
C VAL A 83 6.35 -3.75 25.37
N GLY A 84 5.79 -2.54 25.22
CA GLY A 84 6.13 -1.38 26.05
C GLY A 84 7.53 -0.78 25.81
N LYS A 85 8.21 -1.11 24.70
CA LYS A 85 9.49 -0.49 24.31
C LYS A 85 9.36 1.00 23.99
N ILE A 86 8.19 1.42 23.50
CA ILE A 86 7.81 2.80 23.21
C ILE A 86 6.49 3.05 23.92
N SER A 87 6.37 4.16 24.65
CA SER A 87 5.13 4.54 25.29
C SER A 87 4.15 5.19 24.30
N ASP A 88 2.85 5.19 24.63
CA ASP A 88 1.80 5.83 23.84
C ASP A 88 2.11 7.31 23.57
N GLN A 89 2.56 8.04 24.60
CA GLN A 89 2.93 9.45 24.45
C GLN A 89 4.08 9.64 23.46
N GLN A 90 5.10 8.80 23.53
CA GLN A 90 6.24 8.84 22.61
C GLN A 90 5.81 8.56 21.17
N ALA A 91 4.93 7.57 20.96
CA ALA A 91 4.40 7.24 19.64
C ALA A 91 3.56 8.40 19.06
N ILE A 92 2.68 9.01 19.87
CA ILE A 92 1.87 10.15 19.43
C ILE A 92 2.75 11.35 19.09
N ILE A 93 3.72 11.71 19.93
CA ILE A 93 4.67 12.80 19.67
C ILE A 93 5.45 12.51 18.37
N PHE A 94 5.94 11.29 18.19
CA PHE A 94 6.66 10.90 16.98
C PHE A 94 5.79 11.01 15.72
N SER A 95 4.53 10.57 15.80
CA SER A 95 3.57 10.72 14.70
C SER A 95 3.34 12.20 14.36
N ILE A 96 3.14 13.06 15.35
CA ILE A 96 2.94 14.51 15.15
C ILE A 96 4.18 15.13 14.50
N LEU A 97 5.38 14.79 14.95
CA LEU A 97 6.63 15.29 14.37
C LEU A 97 6.78 14.87 12.91
N LEU A 98 6.49 13.61 12.57
CA LEU A 98 6.50 13.13 11.19
C LEU A 98 5.47 13.89 10.32
N TYR A 99 4.23 14.03 10.83
CA TYR A 99 3.17 14.75 10.11
C TYR A 99 3.53 16.21 9.84
N LEU A 100 3.99 16.93 10.87
CA LEU A 100 4.35 18.36 10.74
C LEU A 100 5.56 18.56 9.82
N SER A 101 6.59 17.74 9.96
CA SER A 101 7.79 17.81 9.11
C SER A 101 7.47 17.49 7.65
N GLY A 102 6.68 16.45 7.41
CA GLY A 102 6.25 16.10 6.06
C GLY A 102 5.32 17.13 5.44
N SER A 103 4.35 17.66 6.21
CA SER A 103 3.46 18.75 5.77
C SER A 103 4.23 20.00 5.40
N TRP A 104 5.23 20.37 6.21
CA TRP A 104 6.10 21.51 5.94
C TRP A 104 6.87 21.32 4.62
N MET A 105 7.44 20.12 4.39
CA MET A 105 8.13 19.81 3.13
C MET A 105 7.19 19.90 1.93
N LEU A 106 5.99 19.32 2.03
CA LEU A 106 5.03 19.33 0.91
C LEU A 106 4.55 20.75 0.57
N LEU A 107 4.26 21.57 1.57
CA LEU A 107 3.78 22.94 1.35
C LEU A 107 4.86 23.87 0.79
N LEU A 108 6.15 23.65 1.12
CA LEU A 108 7.24 24.50 0.65
C LEU A 108 7.79 24.08 -0.72
N PHE A 109 7.90 22.77 -0.96
CA PHE A 109 8.63 22.26 -2.13
C PHE A 109 7.73 21.62 -3.20
N THR A 110 6.45 21.38 -2.89
CA THR A 110 5.49 20.87 -3.86
C THR A 110 4.32 21.85 -4.04
N ASN A 111 3.09 21.43 -3.75
CA ASN A 111 1.91 22.24 -3.92
C ASN A 111 0.82 21.89 -2.89
N PHE A 112 -0.16 22.76 -2.73
CA PHE A 112 -1.27 22.59 -1.79
C PHE A 112 -2.11 21.35 -2.09
N LEU A 113 -2.32 21.02 -3.36
CA LEU A 113 -3.12 19.85 -3.77
C LEU A 113 -2.48 18.54 -3.25
N THR A 114 -1.18 18.38 -3.43
CA THR A 114 -0.44 17.21 -2.93
C THR A 114 -0.48 17.10 -1.42
N TRP A 115 -0.26 18.20 -0.71
CA TRP A 115 -0.40 18.23 0.74
C TRP A 115 -1.80 17.83 1.19
N LEU A 116 -2.85 18.37 0.56
CA LEU A 116 -4.25 18.07 0.87
C LEU A 116 -4.57 16.60 0.64
N LEU A 117 -4.23 16.06 -0.53
CA LEU A 117 -4.47 14.63 -0.86
C LEU A 117 -3.71 13.70 0.09
N THR A 118 -2.46 14.03 0.42
CA THR A 118 -1.66 13.24 1.36
C THR A 118 -2.24 13.30 2.78
N THR A 119 -2.69 14.48 3.22
CA THR A 119 -3.37 14.66 4.52
C THR A 119 -4.70 13.88 4.58
N LEU A 120 -5.51 13.94 3.52
CA LEU A 120 -6.75 13.15 3.45
C LEU A 120 -6.46 11.65 3.50
N THR A 121 -5.41 11.19 2.83
CA THR A 121 -4.96 9.79 2.87
C THR A 121 -4.49 9.40 4.27
N PHE A 122 -3.73 10.26 4.96
CA PHE A 122 -3.32 10.08 6.35
C PHE A 122 -4.54 9.93 7.29
N ILE A 123 -5.52 10.83 7.19
CA ILE A 123 -6.74 10.78 8.01
C ILE A 123 -7.53 9.51 7.70
N PHE A 124 -7.69 9.18 6.42
CA PHE A 124 -8.44 8.01 6.01
C PHE A 124 -7.83 6.72 6.56
N TYR A 125 -6.51 6.52 6.39
CA TYR A 125 -5.84 5.31 6.86
C TYR A 125 -5.67 5.28 8.37
N GLY A 126 -5.11 6.35 8.96
CA GLY A 126 -4.77 6.40 10.38
C GLY A 126 -5.99 6.35 11.30
N PHE A 127 -7.10 6.96 10.90
CA PHE A 127 -8.28 7.08 11.76
C PHE A 127 -9.49 6.34 11.20
N ILE A 128 -9.95 6.64 9.98
CA ILE A 128 -11.21 6.09 9.45
C ILE A 128 -11.09 4.58 9.23
N TYR A 129 -10.07 4.14 8.52
CA TYR A 129 -9.85 2.72 8.29
C TYR A 129 -9.50 1.99 9.58
N THR A 130 -8.50 2.45 10.31
CA THR A 130 -7.95 1.74 11.47
C THR A 130 -8.96 1.60 12.60
N LYS A 131 -9.69 2.67 12.92
CA LYS A 131 -10.61 2.69 14.06
C LYS A 131 -12.00 2.17 13.74
N TYR A 132 -12.47 2.36 12.50
CA TYR A 132 -13.86 2.06 12.14
C TYR A 132 -13.96 0.97 11.07
N LEU A 133 -13.50 1.21 9.84
CA LEU A 133 -13.75 0.33 8.70
C LEU A 133 -13.22 -1.09 8.90
N LYS A 134 -12.08 -1.23 9.54
CA LYS A 134 -11.44 -2.52 9.83
C LYS A 134 -12.36 -3.48 10.59
N PHE A 135 -13.28 -2.97 11.41
CA PHE A 135 -14.21 -3.76 12.25
C PHE A 135 -15.63 -3.79 11.74
N MET A 136 -16.00 -2.87 10.84
CA MET A 136 -17.40 -2.72 10.40
C MET A 136 -17.78 -3.67 9.27
N THR A 137 -16.81 -4.11 8.45
CA THR A 137 -17.13 -4.86 7.24
C THR A 137 -16.01 -5.80 6.81
N SER A 138 -16.38 -6.93 6.21
CA SER A 138 -15.44 -7.84 5.57
C SER A 138 -14.83 -7.28 4.27
N GLN A 139 -15.38 -6.18 3.75
CA GLN A 139 -14.83 -5.43 2.61
C GLN A 139 -13.77 -4.39 3.05
N ASN A 140 -13.33 -4.45 4.30
CA ASN A 140 -12.36 -3.53 4.89
C ASN A 140 -11.08 -3.41 4.06
N ILE A 141 -10.61 -4.52 3.44
CA ILE A 141 -9.43 -4.52 2.57
C ILE A 141 -9.70 -3.80 1.24
N VAL A 142 -10.88 -4.00 0.64
CA VAL A 142 -11.24 -3.33 -0.63
C VAL A 142 -11.30 -1.81 -0.43
N ILE A 143 -12.00 -1.36 0.62
CA ILE A 143 -12.17 0.07 0.91
C ILE A 143 -10.86 0.67 1.44
N GLY A 144 -10.21 -0.03 2.39
CA GLY A 144 -8.95 0.41 3.00
C GLY A 144 -7.77 0.43 2.02
N GLY A 145 -7.84 -0.39 0.97
CA GLY A 145 -6.86 -0.43 -0.11
C GLY A 145 -6.67 0.90 -0.82
N LEU A 146 -7.67 1.80 -0.77
CA LEU A 146 -7.57 3.14 -1.36
C LEU A 146 -6.36 3.90 -0.82
N ALA A 147 -6.11 3.86 0.50
CA ALA A 147 -4.95 4.57 1.08
C ALA A 147 -3.61 4.06 0.52
N GLY A 148 -3.48 2.72 0.39
CA GLY A 148 -2.29 2.09 -0.18
C GLY A 148 -2.15 2.32 -1.70
N ALA A 149 -3.23 2.67 -2.38
CA ALA A 149 -3.25 2.93 -3.81
C ALA A 149 -2.94 4.40 -4.18
N MET A 150 -3.00 5.32 -3.22
CA MET A 150 -2.80 6.76 -3.46
C MET A 150 -1.37 7.18 -3.89
N PRO A 151 -0.27 6.52 -3.46
CA PRO A 151 1.08 7.05 -3.68
C PRO A 151 1.43 7.45 -5.11
N PRO A 152 1.09 6.72 -6.17
CA PRO A 152 1.40 7.18 -7.53
C PRO A 152 0.65 8.48 -7.90
N LEU A 153 -0.59 8.67 -7.46
CA LEU A 153 -1.32 9.93 -7.65
C LEU A 153 -0.69 11.06 -6.84
N LEU A 154 -0.26 10.80 -5.60
CA LEU A 154 0.41 11.80 -4.77
C LEU A 154 1.74 12.25 -5.40
N GLY A 155 2.51 11.30 -5.94
CA GLY A 155 3.72 11.62 -6.69
C GLY A 155 3.44 12.41 -7.96
N TRP A 156 2.44 12.00 -8.73
CA TRP A 156 2.00 12.72 -9.95
C TRP A 156 1.57 14.15 -9.62
N SER A 157 0.68 14.32 -8.65
CA SER A 157 0.19 15.65 -8.26
C SER A 157 1.29 16.56 -7.72
N ALA A 158 2.35 16.01 -7.09
CA ALA A 158 3.49 16.79 -6.62
C ALA A 158 4.23 17.50 -7.78
N ILE A 159 4.24 16.89 -8.95
CA ILE A 159 4.88 17.42 -10.15
C ILE A 159 3.92 18.32 -10.94
N THR A 160 2.69 17.84 -11.19
CA THR A 160 1.77 18.47 -12.15
C THR A 160 0.79 19.45 -11.52
N ASN A 161 0.60 19.39 -10.20
CA ASN A 161 -0.45 20.11 -9.46
C ASN A 161 -1.86 19.83 -9.98
N THR A 162 -2.10 18.62 -10.52
CA THR A 162 -3.38 18.20 -11.10
C THR A 162 -3.74 16.77 -10.71
N ILE A 163 -5.03 16.41 -10.84
CA ILE A 163 -5.51 15.04 -10.75
C ILE A 163 -5.82 14.60 -12.18
N GLU A 164 -4.94 13.81 -12.76
CA GLU A 164 -5.08 13.38 -14.15
C GLU A 164 -5.63 11.95 -14.26
N PRO A 165 -6.40 11.65 -15.34
CA PRO A 165 -6.94 10.31 -15.58
C PRO A 165 -5.85 9.22 -15.59
N ASN A 166 -4.69 9.50 -16.15
CA ASN A 166 -3.55 8.57 -16.20
C ASN A 166 -3.04 8.21 -14.80
N ALA A 167 -2.94 9.19 -13.90
CA ALA A 167 -2.59 8.93 -12.50
C ALA A 167 -3.65 8.08 -11.78
N LEU A 168 -4.95 8.29 -12.10
CA LEU A 168 -6.03 7.49 -11.53
C LEU A 168 -6.03 6.04 -12.04
N LEU A 169 -5.52 5.76 -13.24
CA LEU A 169 -5.31 4.38 -13.70
C LEU A 169 -4.26 3.65 -12.84
N LEU A 170 -3.19 4.33 -12.44
CA LEU A 170 -2.20 3.74 -11.53
C LEU A 170 -2.81 3.43 -10.14
N VAL A 171 -3.65 4.35 -9.64
CA VAL A 171 -4.42 4.12 -8.41
C VAL A 171 -5.35 2.92 -8.57
N LEU A 172 -6.09 2.82 -9.68
CA LEU A 172 -7.02 1.72 -9.95
C LEU A 172 -6.31 0.36 -9.95
N ILE A 173 -5.14 0.26 -10.59
CA ILE A 173 -4.35 -0.97 -10.63
C ILE A 173 -3.99 -1.43 -9.21
N ILE A 174 -3.46 -0.55 -8.36
CA ILE A 174 -3.10 -0.92 -6.99
C ILE A 174 -4.34 -1.23 -6.16
N MET A 175 -5.43 -0.50 -6.37
CA MET A 175 -6.70 -0.71 -5.68
C MET A 175 -7.29 -2.10 -5.98
N VAL A 176 -7.25 -2.54 -7.24
CA VAL A 176 -7.71 -3.88 -7.66
C VAL A 176 -6.70 -4.98 -7.28
N TRP A 177 -5.41 -4.65 -7.20
CA TRP A 177 -4.37 -5.58 -6.72
C TRP A 177 -4.48 -5.85 -5.22
N THR A 178 -4.95 -4.89 -4.43
CA THR A 178 -4.97 -4.99 -2.96
C THR A 178 -5.79 -6.17 -2.43
N PRO A 179 -7.02 -6.47 -2.92
CA PRO A 179 -7.79 -7.61 -2.43
C PRO A 179 -7.12 -8.97 -2.65
N PRO A 180 -6.70 -9.38 -3.85
CA PRO A 180 -6.05 -10.68 -4.02
C PRO A 180 -4.75 -10.81 -3.23
N HIS A 181 -4.00 -9.73 -3.05
CA HIS A 181 -2.81 -9.69 -2.21
C HIS A 181 -3.14 -9.96 -0.73
N PHE A 182 -3.97 -9.13 -0.12
CA PHE A 182 -4.27 -9.23 1.31
C PHE A 182 -5.13 -10.43 1.66
N TRP A 183 -6.06 -10.84 0.80
CA TRP A 183 -6.88 -12.02 1.08
C TRP A 183 -6.08 -13.32 1.00
N ALA A 184 -5.05 -13.42 0.14
CA ALA A 184 -4.14 -14.55 0.15
C ALA A 184 -3.43 -14.67 1.52
N LEU A 185 -2.94 -13.57 2.08
CA LEU A 185 -2.40 -13.54 3.43
C LEU A 185 -3.45 -13.90 4.49
N ALA A 186 -4.69 -13.39 4.34
CA ALA A 186 -5.77 -13.64 5.28
C ALA A 186 -6.23 -15.12 5.27
N VAL A 187 -6.20 -15.78 4.12
CA VAL A 187 -6.44 -17.24 4.02
C VAL A 187 -5.38 -18.01 4.80
N HIS A 188 -4.10 -17.64 4.65
CA HIS A 188 -3.01 -18.29 5.40
C HIS A 188 -3.09 -18.04 6.92
N ARG A 189 -3.66 -16.91 7.33
CA ARG A 189 -3.73 -16.44 8.72
C ARG A 189 -5.14 -16.41 9.28
N VAL A 190 -6.04 -17.26 8.77
CA VAL A 190 -7.46 -17.19 9.11
C VAL A 190 -7.71 -17.33 10.61
N ASP A 191 -6.98 -18.22 11.29
CA ASP A 191 -7.11 -18.47 12.73
C ASP A 191 -6.64 -17.25 13.54
N ASP A 192 -5.48 -16.66 13.21
CA ASP A 192 -4.97 -15.44 13.85
C ASP A 192 -6.01 -14.29 13.79
N TYR A 193 -6.69 -14.13 12.63
CA TYR A 193 -7.72 -13.09 12.46
C TYR A 193 -9.02 -13.43 13.20
N ALA A 194 -9.39 -14.70 13.28
CA ALA A 194 -10.55 -15.14 14.04
C ALA A 194 -10.36 -14.90 15.53
N ASP A 195 -9.19 -15.28 16.09
CA ASP A 195 -8.83 -15.08 17.50
C ASP A 195 -8.78 -13.59 17.88
N ALA A 196 -8.35 -12.74 16.95
CA ALA A 196 -8.33 -11.29 17.13
C ALA A 196 -9.70 -10.62 16.91
N ALA A 197 -10.75 -11.37 16.55
CA ALA A 197 -12.10 -10.89 16.22
C ALA A 197 -12.10 -9.82 15.10
N VAL A 198 -11.16 -9.91 14.13
CA VAL A 198 -11.13 -9.02 12.96
C VAL A 198 -11.98 -9.65 11.85
N PRO A 199 -13.01 -8.96 11.33
CA PRO A 199 -13.95 -9.52 10.35
C PRO A 199 -13.37 -9.59 8.93
N MET A 200 -12.23 -10.30 8.77
CA MET A 200 -11.65 -10.54 7.46
C MET A 200 -12.55 -11.44 6.60
N LEU A 201 -12.46 -11.30 5.28
CA LEU A 201 -13.34 -12.04 4.37
C LEU A 201 -13.34 -13.57 4.63
N PRO A 202 -12.17 -14.26 4.80
CA PRO A 202 -12.19 -15.69 5.09
C PRO A 202 -12.79 -16.05 6.46
N VAL A 203 -12.73 -15.14 7.43
CA VAL A 203 -13.37 -15.33 8.76
C VAL A 203 -14.88 -15.23 8.66
N GLN A 204 -15.42 -14.25 7.91
CA GLN A 204 -16.86 -14.02 7.83
C GLN A 204 -17.59 -14.85 6.77
N LYS A 205 -16.95 -15.08 5.62
CA LYS A 205 -17.58 -15.74 4.46
C LYS A 205 -16.96 -17.11 4.14
N GLY A 206 -15.94 -17.49 4.88
CA GLY A 206 -15.22 -18.75 4.69
C GLY A 206 -14.10 -18.67 3.65
N VAL A 207 -13.17 -19.61 3.77
CA VAL A 207 -11.99 -19.72 2.91
C VAL A 207 -12.34 -20.01 1.45
N PRO A 208 -13.28 -20.95 1.11
CA PRO A 208 -13.63 -21.22 -0.29
C PRO A 208 -14.16 -19.98 -1.02
N PHE A 209 -15.04 -19.23 -0.39
CA PHE A 209 -15.57 -17.97 -0.93
C PHE A 209 -14.46 -16.94 -1.18
N THR A 210 -13.52 -16.83 -0.24
CA THR A 210 -12.39 -15.90 -0.36
C THR A 210 -11.46 -16.27 -1.51
N LYS A 211 -11.12 -17.54 -1.67
CA LYS A 211 -10.31 -18.04 -2.79
C LYS A 211 -10.94 -17.75 -4.15
N GLN A 212 -12.26 -17.96 -4.27
CA GLN A 212 -13.00 -17.58 -5.48
C GLN A 212 -12.87 -16.08 -5.77
N HIS A 213 -12.98 -15.22 -4.76
CA HIS A 213 -12.85 -13.77 -4.93
C HIS A 213 -11.42 -13.35 -5.25
N ILE A 214 -10.39 -14.01 -4.68
CA ILE A 214 -8.99 -13.82 -5.09
C ILE A 214 -8.84 -14.05 -6.60
N LEU A 215 -9.36 -15.16 -7.11
CA LEU A 215 -9.30 -15.47 -8.53
C LEU A 215 -10.03 -14.45 -9.39
N LEU A 216 -11.27 -14.07 -9.02
CA LEU A 216 -12.07 -13.07 -9.75
C LEU A 216 -11.38 -11.70 -9.78
N TYR A 217 -10.84 -11.25 -8.65
CA TYR A 217 -10.09 -9.97 -8.60
C TYR A 217 -8.77 -10.03 -9.38
N THR A 218 -8.15 -11.21 -9.51
CA THR A 218 -6.95 -11.36 -10.36
C THR A 218 -7.30 -11.27 -11.85
N PHE A 219 -8.46 -11.78 -12.28
CA PHE A 219 -8.98 -11.54 -13.64
C PHE A 219 -9.29 -10.06 -13.86
N LEU A 220 -9.95 -9.42 -12.90
CA LEU A 220 -10.23 -7.98 -12.97
C LEU A 220 -8.95 -7.17 -13.04
N LEU A 221 -7.93 -7.53 -12.24
CA LEU A 221 -6.62 -6.89 -12.26
C LEU A 221 -5.95 -7.00 -13.63
N LEU A 222 -5.97 -8.18 -14.24
CA LEU A 222 -5.44 -8.37 -15.59
C LEU A 222 -6.15 -7.44 -16.59
N ALA A 223 -7.48 -7.34 -16.53
CA ALA A 223 -8.23 -6.42 -17.39
C ALA A 223 -7.88 -4.94 -17.12
N CYS A 224 -7.78 -4.52 -15.85
CA CYS A 224 -7.39 -3.16 -15.47
C CYS A 224 -5.97 -2.80 -15.94
N THR A 225 -5.03 -3.76 -15.93
CA THR A 225 -3.66 -3.51 -16.40
C THR A 225 -3.54 -3.40 -17.92
N MET A 226 -4.57 -3.70 -18.68
CA MET A 226 -4.60 -3.44 -20.12
C MET A 226 -5.01 -1.98 -20.44
N LEU A 227 -5.68 -1.30 -19.50
CA LEU A 227 -6.20 0.06 -19.72
C LEU A 227 -5.11 1.09 -20.05
N PRO A 228 -3.94 1.13 -19.35
CA PRO A 228 -2.89 2.10 -19.68
C PRO A 228 -2.37 1.97 -21.13
N TYR A 229 -2.32 0.76 -21.68
CA TYR A 229 -2.01 0.55 -23.10
C TYR A 229 -3.16 1.02 -24.00
N ALA A 230 -4.40 0.68 -23.65
CA ALA A 230 -5.58 1.04 -24.44
C ALA A 230 -5.77 2.56 -24.59
N VAL A 231 -5.36 3.34 -23.56
CA VAL A 231 -5.41 4.81 -23.60
C VAL A 231 -4.08 5.44 -24.09
N GLN A 232 -3.16 4.63 -24.61
CA GLN A 232 -1.87 5.08 -25.14
C GLN A 232 -0.95 5.76 -24.11
N MET A 233 -1.14 5.43 -22.81
CA MET A 233 -0.26 5.90 -21.75
C MET A 233 1.11 5.18 -21.78
N PHE A 234 1.10 3.88 -22.15
CA PHE A 234 2.29 3.05 -22.32
C PHE A 234 2.23 2.24 -23.61
N GLY A 235 3.39 1.77 -24.08
CA GLY A 235 3.57 1.02 -25.30
C GLY A 235 3.58 -0.51 -25.11
N GLU A 236 4.23 -1.19 -26.08
CA GLU A 236 4.22 -2.66 -26.17
C GLU A 236 5.04 -3.36 -25.09
N ILE A 237 6.13 -2.75 -24.62
CA ILE A 237 6.98 -3.31 -23.56
C ILE A 237 6.13 -3.49 -22.29
N TYR A 238 5.36 -2.45 -21.94
CA TYR A 238 4.42 -2.52 -20.83
C TYR A 238 3.35 -3.58 -21.05
N LEU A 239 2.70 -3.58 -22.22
CA LEU A 239 1.60 -4.52 -22.52
C LEU A 239 2.06 -5.97 -22.38
N ILE A 240 3.18 -6.35 -23.01
CA ILE A 240 3.72 -7.71 -22.94
C ILE A 240 4.06 -8.09 -21.50
N SER A 241 4.71 -7.16 -20.77
CA SER A 241 5.06 -7.38 -19.36
C SER A 241 3.82 -7.57 -18.49
N ALA A 242 2.80 -6.74 -18.64
CA ALA A 242 1.54 -6.81 -17.90
C ALA A 242 0.79 -8.13 -18.19
N LEU A 243 0.76 -8.57 -19.44
CA LEU A 243 0.16 -9.86 -19.82
C LEU A 243 0.92 -11.03 -19.19
N VAL A 244 2.24 -11.10 -19.33
CA VAL A 244 3.04 -12.18 -18.77
C VAL A 244 2.92 -12.26 -17.26
N LEU A 245 3.12 -11.12 -16.57
CA LEU A 245 3.03 -11.04 -15.12
C LEU A 245 1.62 -11.37 -14.63
N GLY A 246 0.59 -10.87 -15.31
CA GLY A 246 -0.80 -11.11 -14.97
C GLY A 246 -1.23 -12.58 -15.16
N LEU A 247 -0.78 -13.23 -16.24
CA LEU A 247 -1.04 -14.67 -16.46
C LEU A 247 -0.37 -15.54 -15.40
N ILE A 248 0.85 -15.19 -14.98
CA ILE A 248 1.52 -15.89 -13.87
C ILE A 248 0.73 -15.68 -12.57
N PHE A 249 0.21 -14.45 -12.30
CA PHE A 249 -0.61 -14.22 -11.11
C PHE A 249 -1.92 -15.01 -11.16
N LEU A 250 -2.56 -15.09 -12.32
CA LEU A 250 -3.73 -15.96 -12.52
C LEU A 250 -3.43 -17.43 -12.25
N PHE A 251 -2.27 -17.92 -12.68
CA PHE A 251 -1.83 -19.28 -12.37
C PHE A 251 -1.72 -19.53 -10.86
N TYR A 252 -1.08 -18.62 -10.10
CA TYR A 252 -0.99 -18.74 -8.65
C TYR A 252 -2.37 -18.65 -7.98
N SER A 253 -3.23 -17.73 -8.43
CA SER A 253 -4.58 -17.59 -7.90
C SER A 253 -5.47 -18.78 -8.21
N TYR A 254 -5.37 -19.36 -9.40
CA TYR A 254 -6.07 -20.58 -9.77
C TYR A 254 -5.57 -21.78 -8.96
N ARG A 255 -4.25 -21.92 -8.77
CA ARG A 255 -3.67 -22.96 -7.92
C ARG A 255 -4.18 -22.84 -6.48
N LEU A 256 -4.26 -21.61 -5.92
CA LEU A 256 -4.84 -21.39 -4.60
C LEU A 256 -6.33 -21.76 -4.57
N TYR A 257 -7.07 -21.43 -5.62
CA TYR A 257 -8.51 -21.74 -5.71
C TYR A 257 -8.77 -23.26 -5.64
N THR A 258 -7.93 -24.09 -6.29
CA THR A 258 -8.06 -25.55 -6.33
C THR A 258 -7.36 -26.27 -5.17
N ASP A 259 -6.52 -25.61 -4.39
CA ASP A 259 -5.75 -26.20 -3.30
C ASP A 259 -6.59 -26.31 -2.01
N GLU A 260 -6.98 -27.51 -1.62
CA GLU A 260 -7.76 -27.75 -0.39
C GLU A 260 -6.95 -27.46 0.88
N SER A 261 -5.63 -27.61 0.84
CA SER A 261 -4.73 -27.48 2.00
C SER A 261 -4.39 -26.02 2.37
N ASN A 262 -4.72 -25.05 1.51
CA ASN A 262 -4.32 -23.63 1.60
C ASN A 262 -2.80 -23.37 1.53
N ALA A 263 -1.97 -24.37 1.24
CA ALA A 263 -0.51 -24.24 1.18
C ALA A 263 -0.06 -23.23 0.09
N SER A 264 -0.88 -23.06 -0.96
CA SER A 264 -0.63 -22.10 -2.04
C SER A 264 -0.91 -20.64 -1.67
N ALA A 265 -1.45 -20.35 -0.48
CA ALA A 265 -1.79 -18.98 -0.07
C ALA A 265 -0.56 -18.07 0.08
N MET A 266 0.49 -18.53 0.77
CA MET A 266 1.74 -17.75 0.92
C MET A 266 2.51 -17.58 -0.39
N PRO A 267 2.67 -18.60 -1.25
CA PRO A 267 3.21 -18.40 -2.61
C PRO A 267 2.45 -17.36 -3.44
N THR A 268 1.11 -17.37 -3.39
CA THR A 268 0.26 -16.37 -4.08
C THR A 268 0.49 -14.96 -3.51
N PHE A 269 0.54 -14.83 -2.19
CA PHE A 269 0.86 -13.56 -1.51
C PHE A 269 2.25 -13.05 -1.89
N ALA A 270 3.28 -13.90 -1.84
CA ALA A 270 4.65 -13.52 -2.19
C ALA A 270 4.77 -13.09 -3.65
N TYR A 271 4.16 -13.85 -4.58
CA TYR A 271 4.16 -13.50 -5.99
C TYR A 271 3.46 -12.15 -6.24
N SER A 272 2.37 -11.84 -5.55
CA SER A 272 1.66 -10.57 -5.73
C SER A 272 2.54 -9.34 -5.46
N ILE A 273 3.51 -9.43 -4.54
CA ILE A 273 4.49 -8.36 -4.26
C ILE A 273 5.47 -8.22 -5.45
N ILE A 274 6.00 -9.36 -5.92
CA ILE A 274 6.89 -9.40 -7.10
C ILE A 274 6.18 -8.86 -8.33
N TYR A 275 4.92 -9.27 -8.54
CA TYR A 275 4.06 -8.80 -9.62
C TYR A 275 3.99 -7.26 -9.67
N LEU A 276 3.62 -6.64 -8.54
CA LEU A 276 3.44 -5.19 -8.51
C LEU A 276 4.75 -4.45 -8.72
N ALA A 277 5.84 -4.91 -8.10
CA ALA A 277 7.17 -4.32 -8.27
C ALA A 277 7.66 -4.39 -9.73
N LEU A 278 7.52 -5.54 -10.37
CA LEU A 278 7.92 -5.72 -11.78
C LEU A 278 6.98 -4.97 -12.74
N LEU A 279 5.69 -4.86 -12.44
CA LEU A 279 4.76 -4.09 -13.25
C LEU A 279 5.13 -2.60 -13.27
N PHE A 280 5.46 -2.01 -12.10
CA PHE A 280 5.91 -0.62 -12.02
C PHE A 280 7.28 -0.42 -12.69
N ALA A 281 8.19 -1.40 -12.58
CA ALA A 281 9.46 -1.37 -13.31
C ALA A 281 9.24 -1.39 -14.84
N ALA A 282 8.29 -2.21 -15.32
CA ALA A 282 7.93 -2.25 -16.73
C ALA A 282 7.30 -0.93 -17.21
N MET A 283 6.44 -0.29 -16.39
CA MET A 283 5.88 1.05 -16.68
C MET A 283 6.99 2.09 -16.87
N LEU A 284 7.96 2.11 -15.95
CA LEU A 284 9.09 3.05 -16.02
C LEU A 284 9.96 2.78 -17.24
N LEU A 285 10.27 1.52 -17.51
CA LEU A 285 11.10 1.13 -18.67
C LEU A 285 10.41 1.51 -19.98
N ASP A 286 9.13 1.15 -20.13
CA ASP A 286 8.36 1.44 -21.34
C ASP A 286 8.25 2.95 -21.57
N HIS A 287 7.94 3.71 -20.52
CA HIS A 287 7.83 5.17 -20.60
C HIS A 287 9.17 5.81 -20.99
N PHE A 288 10.28 5.34 -20.39
CA PHE A 288 11.61 5.85 -20.71
C PHE A 288 12.04 5.56 -22.16
N VAL A 289 11.70 4.39 -22.70
CA VAL A 289 12.06 4.00 -24.09
C VAL A 289 11.22 4.76 -25.12
N ASN A 290 9.99 5.19 -24.76
CA ASN A 290 9.07 5.87 -25.68
C ASN A 290 9.07 7.41 -25.51
N LEU A 291 10.00 7.97 -24.71
CA LEU A 291 10.27 9.42 -24.66
C LEU A 291 10.96 9.90 -25.92
#